data_4818b99c68dc511e969a6c044b24e7f1
#
_entry.id   4818b99c68dc511e969a6c044b24e7f1
#
_cell.length_a   1.000
_cell.length_b   1.000
_cell.length_c   1.000
_cell.angle_alpha   90.00
_cell.angle_beta   90.00
_cell.angle_gamma   90.00
#
_symmetry.space_group_name_H-M   'P 1'
#
loop_
_entity.id
_entity.type
_entity.pdbx_description
1 polymer ?
#
loop_
_entity_poly.entity_id
_entity_poly.type
_entity_poly.pdbx_seq_one_letter_code
_entity_poly.pdbx_strand_id
1 'polypeptide(L)'
;MKKIGLLYVKGSLPVFENFGNLPTHIVKENGMVNGQRASDVLDGIIIPGGSIIESQSVEENLKNEIRRMNHDGKFIFGMCSGFQLLANKIDIGRRSPCPIEREGLGILDVSFRPMIGTDRVEAEIIDDSFLTGSMVGESVTGFHCHTYGLIEGNAKPLFLSTVKRTDYQDNPRKILSGVKNDEGNVIGTMVHGCLDENEKLKNNILGYIDATERDILGIKEKNMELSKKIRSEIGIDTNIDAKPLNSPGNLSKSVQEIPRNPDLPKVLMMVGTGSDSGKTFITTGIVGTLRKKGYRPCVLKVGPDIRDLVPSLYLNKENMEKFSSIQIGGLGWMDLENVLKNIRNQNYDIVLIEGVMSAFTGMLNKKTPFSSAEIARAANIPVIMVSSCSKGGIETAAVDIVGHISIMDKIGVQTSGVILNRVYDKSISKVASSYITEMTGKSVIGEIPKIKMADRGNTPEVEIKLEEFCSNAMKTVEEHLDVEQILKMAKIPQFTGYLPYDSILKGFNK
;
A
#
# COMPACT_ATOMS: atom_id res chain seq x y z
N MET A 1 14.46 15.10 27.05
CA MET A 1 13.98 14.01 26.19
C MET A 1 14.21 14.42 24.76
N LYS A 2 14.88 13.58 24.00
CA LYS A 2 15.13 13.77 22.56
C LYS A 2 13.83 13.73 21.77
N LYS A 3 13.73 14.53 20.71
CA LYS A 3 12.50 14.72 19.94
C LYS A 3 12.75 14.45 18.46
N ILE A 4 12.08 13.44 17.91
CA ILE A 4 12.19 13.05 16.51
C ILE A 4 10.87 13.36 15.80
N GLY A 5 10.95 14.18 14.75
CA GLY A 5 9.80 14.56 13.93
C GLY A 5 9.44 13.48 12.93
N LEU A 6 8.14 13.31 12.66
CA LEU A 6 7.59 12.58 11.53
C LEU A 6 6.80 13.55 10.67
N LEU A 7 7.19 13.71 9.42
CA LEU A 7 6.43 14.52 8.49
C LEU A 7 5.07 13.91 8.21
N TYR A 8 4.01 14.64 8.48
CA TYR A 8 2.64 14.22 8.20
C TYR A 8 1.89 15.32 7.45
N VAL A 9 1.92 15.19 6.14
CA VAL A 9 1.32 16.10 5.16
C VAL A 9 0.44 15.30 4.20
N LYS A 10 -0.33 15.98 3.36
CA LYS A 10 -1.14 15.32 2.33
C LYS A 10 -0.30 14.39 1.46
N GLY A 11 -0.83 13.19 1.20
CA GLY A 11 -0.16 12.17 0.41
C GLY A 11 0.95 11.40 1.14
N SER A 12 1.34 11.78 2.37
CA SER A 12 2.31 11.02 3.15
C SER A 12 1.71 9.74 3.75
N LEU A 13 2.57 8.75 3.99
CA LEU A 13 2.23 7.47 4.61
C LEU A 13 2.92 7.32 5.98
N PRO A 14 2.48 8.05 7.02
CA PRO A 14 3.20 8.17 8.29
C PRO A 14 3.23 6.90 9.13
N VAL A 15 2.41 5.90 8.78
CA VAL A 15 2.36 4.58 9.45
C VAL A 15 2.42 3.43 8.46
N PHE A 16 2.93 3.65 7.27
CA PHE A 16 3.20 2.59 6.30
C PHE A 16 4.24 1.58 6.80
N GLU A 17 5.12 2.05 7.65
CA GLU A 17 6.11 1.33 8.44
C GLU A 17 6.22 2.01 9.81
N ASN A 18 6.89 1.36 10.80
CA ASN A 18 6.96 1.93 12.16
C ASN A 18 8.15 2.89 12.34
N PHE A 19 9.06 3.00 11.37
CA PHE A 19 10.29 3.80 11.43
C PHE A 19 11.11 3.53 12.70
N GLY A 20 11.26 2.24 13.08
CA GLY A 20 11.96 1.82 14.28
C GLY A 20 11.31 2.25 15.60
N ASN A 21 10.06 2.70 15.56
CA ASN A 21 9.34 3.33 16.68
C ASN A 21 10.05 4.58 17.23
N LEU A 22 10.74 5.33 16.36
CA LEU A 22 11.50 6.52 16.71
C LEU A 22 10.69 7.83 16.74
N PRO A 23 9.69 8.05 15.83
CA PRO A 23 8.97 9.33 15.78
C PRO A 23 8.25 9.66 17.09
N THR A 24 8.40 10.91 17.55
CA THR A 24 7.77 11.40 18.79
C THR A 24 6.80 12.56 18.56
N HIS A 25 6.97 13.29 17.46
CA HIS A 25 6.21 14.49 17.14
C HIS A 25 5.83 14.54 15.68
N ILE A 26 4.66 15.12 15.38
CA ILE A 26 4.23 15.41 14.01
C ILE A 26 4.78 16.75 13.56
N VAL A 27 5.25 16.78 12.30
CA VAL A 27 5.56 18.02 11.56
C VAL A 27 4.53 18.16 10.44
N LYS A 28 3.81 19.28 10.43
CA LYS A 28 2.76 19.57 9.44
C LYS A 28 3.31 20.42 8.26
N GLU A 29 2.43 20.72 7.31
CA GLU A 29 2.73 21.49 6.10
C GLU A 29 3.43 22.82 6.36
N ASN A 30 3.11 23.48 7.47
CA ASN A 30 3.68 24.77 7.87
C ASN A 30 5.06 24.68 8.56
N GLY A 31 5.63 23.49 8.74
CA GLY A 31 6.92 23.29 9.39
C GLY A 31 6.92 23.46 10.91
N MET A 32 5.73 23.43 11.54
CA MET A 32 5.58 23.66 12.98
C MET A 32 5.37 22.35 13.75
N VAL A 33 5.85 22.35 14.98
CA VAL A 33 5.64 21.29 15.99
C VAL A 33 5.08 21.95 17.25
N ASN A 34 3.82 21.67 17.57
CA ASN A 34 3.13 22.27 18.73
C ASN A 34 3.27 23.81 18.81
N GLY A 35 3.18 24.50 17.66
CA GLY A 35 3.27 25.96 17.59
C GLY A 35 4.69 26.53 17.60
N GLN A 36 5.72 25.70 17.64
CA GLN A 36 7.13 26.07 17.56
C GLN A 36 7.73 25.59 16.23
N ARG A 37 8.80 26.20 15.77
CA ARG A 37 9.49 25.79 14.53
C ARG A 37 10.14 24.42 14.72
N ALA A 38 10.01 23.57 13.72
CA ALA A 38 10.58 22.22 13.76
C ALA A 38 12.10 22.25 13.98
N SER A 39 12.81 23.16 13.30
CA SER A 39 14.26 23.32 13.43
C SER A 39 14.71 23.73 14.85
N ASP A 40 13.88 24.42 15.63
CA ASP A 40 14.25 24.85 16.98
C ASP A 40 14.08 23.72 18.03
N VAL A 41 13.13 22.80 17.80
CA VAL A 41 12.71 21.84 18.84
C VAL A 41 13.07 20.38 18.58
N LEU A 42 13.33 20.00 17.34
CA LEU A 42 13.61 18.60 16.97
C LEU A 42 15.11 18.31 16.94
N ASP A 43 15.50 17.12 17.33
CA ASP A 43 16.87 16.57 17.15
C ASP A 43 17.06 15.96 15.75
N GLY A 44 15.98 15.63 15.05
CA GLY A 44 15.98 15.15 13.67
C GLY A 44 14.58 14.94 13.13
N ILE A 45 14.47 14.64 11.83
CA ILE A 45 13.20 14.42 11.14
C ILE A 45 13.24 13.19 10.24
N ILE A 46 12.12 12.44 10.24
CA ILE A 46 11.83 11.35 9.31
C ILE A 46 10.75 11.83 8.34
N ILE A 47 11.04 11.74 7.04
CA ILE A 47 10.13 12.09 5.95
C ILE A 47 9.67 10.78 5.30
N PRO A 48 8.41 10.36 5.49
CA PRO A 48 7.93 9.06 5.05
C PRO A 48 7.74 8.98 3.55
N GLY A 49 7.44 7.78 3.05
CA GLY A 49 6.98 7.54 1.69
C GLY A 49 5.57 8.06 1.42
N GLY A 50 5.07 7.80 0.20
CA GLY A 50 3.74 8.18 -0.25
C GLY A 50 3.74 8.87 -1.60
N SER A 51 2.86 9.86 -1.78
CA SER A 51 2.76 10.72 -2.96
C SER A 51 2.94 12.21 -2.60
N ILE A 52 3.97 12.52 -1.80
CA ILE A 52 4.22 13.88 -1.28
C ILE A 52 4.50 14.86 -2.43
N ILE A 53 5.33 14.44 -3.38
CA ILE A 53 5.71 15.26 -4.53
C ILE A 53 4.49 15.49 -5.45
N GLU A 54 3.73 14.45 -5.75
CA GLU A 54 2.55 14.52 -6.61
C GLU A 54 1.43 15.34 -5.96
N SER A 55 1.29 15.27 -4.65
CA SER A 55 0.30 16.02 -3.88
C SER A 55 0.64 17.51 -3.76
N GLN A 56 1.90 17.90 -4.02
CA GLN A 56 2.40 19.28 -3.89
C GLN A 56 2.04 19.92 -2.53
N SER A 57 2.09 19.11 -1.47
CA SER A 57 1.59 19.49 -0.13
C SER A 57 2.64 20.14 0.75
N VAL A 58 3.88 20.30 0.26
CA VAL A 58 4.99 20.85 1.03
C VAL A 58 5.06 22.36 0.82
N GLU A 59 4.66 23.11 1.85
CA GLU A 59 4.72 24.57 1.85
C GLU A 59 6.16 25.09 1.97
N GLU A 60 6.40 26.33 1.55
CA GLU A 60 7.73 26.96 1.58
C GLU A 60 8.31 27.07 3.01
N ASN A 61 7.46 27.29 4.00
CA ASN A 61 7.88 27.29 5.39
C ASN A 61 8.50 25.95 5.82
N LEU A 62 7.83 24.83 5.47
CA LEU A 62 8.35 23.49 5.76
C LEU A 62 9.67 23.23 5.03
N LYS A 63 9.79 23.63 3.75
CA LYS A 63 11.05 23.52 2.99
C LYS A 63 12.19 24.24 3.69
N ASN A 64 11.92 25.45 4.18
CA ASN A 64 12.91 26.25 4.91
C ASN A 64 13.29 25.62 6.25
N GLU A 65 12.35 25.00 6.97
CA GLU A 65 12.65 24.29 8.21
C GLU A 65 13.55 23.06 7.95
N ILE A 66 13.28 22.29 6.89
CA ILE A 66 14.13 21.15 6.51
C ILE A 66 15.55 21.61 6.13
N ARG A 67 15.68 22.71 5.34
CA ARG A 67 16.99 23.29 4.99
C ARG A 67 17.76 23.76 6.22
N ARG A 68 17.08 24.38 7.21
CA ARG A 68 17.72 24.78 8.49
C ARG A 68 18.18 23.57 9.28
N MET A 69 17.35 22.54 9.41
CA MET A 69 17.75 21.32 10.11
C MET A 69 19.01 20.69 9.47
N ASN A 70 19.11 20.71 8.13
CA ASN A 70 20.32 20.28 7.44
C ASN A 70 21.53 21.17 7.82
N HIS A 71 21.38 22.50 7.75
CA HIS A 71 22.45 23.44 8.10
C HIS A 71 22.91 23.29 9.55
N ASP A 72 21.99 22.99 10.46
CA ASP A 72 22.26 22.82 11.89
C ASP A 72 22.80 21.41 12.25
N GLY A 73 23.09 20.58 11.24
CA GLY A 73 23.66 19.25 11.41
C GLY A 73 22.70 18.22 12.03
N LYS A 74 21.39 18.52 12.06
CA LYS A 74 20.37 17.57 12.55
C LYS A 74 20.15 16.46 11.53
N PHE A 75 19.83 15.25 12.00
CA PHE A 75 19.60 14.19 11.05
C PHE A 75 18.29 14.39 10.27
N ILE A 76 18.35 14.09 8.98
CA ILE A 76 17.20 14.06 8.08
C ILE A 76 17.19 12.70 7.36
N PHE A 77 16.12 11.94 7.54
CA PHE A 77 15.94 10.64 6.92
C PHE A 77 14.73 10.66 6.00
N GLY A 78 14.96 10.59 4.68
CA GLY A 78 13.92 10.55 3.66
C GLY A 78 13.70 9.13 3.13
N MET A 79 12.45 8.66 3.17
CA MET A 79 12.02 7.36 2.66
C MET A 79 11.20 7.52 1.39
N CYS A 80 11.57 6.87 0.26
CA CYS A 80 10.81 6.83 -0.98
C CYS A 80 10.40 8.24 -1.45
N SER A 81 9.12 8.64 -1.37
CA SER A 81 8.70 10.01 -1.72
C SER A 81 9.34 11.07 -0.83
N GLY A 82 9.67 10.75 0.43
CA GLY A 82 10.46 11.62 1.29
C GLY A 82 11.90 11.80 0.80
N PHE A 83 12.52 10.76 0.24
CA PHE A 83 13.82 10.87 -0.42
C PHE A 83 13.72 11.69 -1.71
N GLN A 84 12.68 11.46 -2.51
CA GLN A 84 12.43 12.24 -3.72
C GLN A 84 12.24 13.74 -3.41
N LEU A 85 11.64 14.09 -2.28
CA LEU A 85 11.54 15.47 -1.81
C LEU A 85 12.90 16.10 -1.52
N LEU A 86 13.87 15.34 -1.03
CA LEU A 86 15.23 15.82 -0.73
C LEU A 86 16.12 15.96 -1.97
N ALA A 87 15.73 15.34 -3.08
CA ALA A 87 16.47 15.34 -4.36
C ALA A 87 16.37 16.70 -5.10
N ASN A 88 17.09 16.81 -6.22
CA ASN A 88 16.98 17.95 -7.12
C ASN A 88 15.61 17.96 -7.83
N LYS A 89 15.26 16.84 -8.46
CA LYS A 89 14.00 16.69 -9.20
C LYS A 89 13.61 15.24 -9.39
N ILE A 90 12.34 15.03 -9.77
CA ILE A 90 11.77 13.74 -10.13
C ILE A 90 10.98 13.85 -11.43
N ASP A 91 11.16 12.90 -12.32
CA ASP A 91 10.29 12.71 -13.49
C ASP A 91 9.13 11.76 -13.11
N ILE A 92 7.90 12.30 -13.05
CA ILE A 92 6.68 11.56 -12.75
C ILE A 92 5.94 11.11 -14.02
N GLY A 93 6.52 11.33 -15.20
CA GLY A 93 5.92 11.07 -16.52
C GLY A 93 6.16 9.66 -17.04
N ARG A 94 6.02 8.60 -16.21
CA ARG A 94 6.34 7.21 -16.58
C ARG A 94 5.71 6.72 -17.90
N ARG A 95 4.51 7.15 -18.23
CA ARG A 95 3.80 6.79 -19.48
C ARG A 95 3.75 7.94 -20.47
N SER A 96 4.28 9.08 -20.12
CA SER A 96 4.32 10.25 -20.96
C SER A 96 5.40 10.13 -22.04
N PRO A 97 5.18 10.60 -23.26
CA PRO A 97 6.22 10.67 -24.28
C PRO A 97 7.34 11.65 -23.92
N CYS A 98 7.11 12.55 -22.96
CA CYS A 98 8.07 13.52 -22.45
C CYS A 98 8.15 13.46 -20.93
N PRO A 99 9.32 13.78 -20.33
CA PRO A 99 9.43 13.89 -18.89
C PRO A 99 8.43 14.90 -18.31
N ILE A 100 7.85 14.57 -17.14
CA ILE A 100 7.01 15.47 -16.34
C ILE A 100 7.75 15.71 -15.04
N GLU A 101 8.53 16.78 -14.99
CA GLU A 101 9.43 17.04 -13.89
C GLU A 101 8.73 17.79 -12.74
N ARG A 102 9.14 17.45 -11.51
CA ARG A 102 8.80 18.13 -10.26
C ARG A 102 10.08 18.42 -9.50
N GLU A 103 10.18 19.62 -8.96
CA GLU A 103 11.34 20.05 -8.17
C GLU A 103 11.26 19.50 -6.75
N GLY A 104 12.42 19.06 -6.24
CA GLY A 104 12.65 18.74 -4.83
C GLY A 104 13.29 19.90 -4.10
N LEU A 105 13.98 19.60 -2.98
CA LEU A 105 14.67 20.60 -2.15
C LEU A 105 16.12 20.86 -2.57
N GLY A 106 16.71 19.99 -3.40
CA GLY A 106 18.09 20.07 -3.84
C GLY A 106 19.11 19.86 -2.72
N ILE A 107 18.76 19.11 -1.68
CA ILE A 107 19.66 18.81 -0.55
C ILE A 107 20.57 17.62 -0.89
N LEU A 108 20.05 16.65 -1.63
CA LEU A 108 20.79 15.51 -2.16
C LEU A 108 20.95 15.70 -3.68
N ASP A 109 22.18 15.68 -4.16
CA ASP A 109 22.49 15.87 -5.59
C ASP A 109 22.15 14.63 -6.41
N VAL A 110 20.86 14.33 -6.49
CA VAL A 110 20.29 13.26 -7.31
C VAL A 110 19.00 13.70 -7.98
N SER A 111 18.63 12.98 -9.03
CA SER A 111 17.34 13.06 -9.71
C SER A 111 16.73 11.68 -9.84
N PHE A 112 15.40 11.62 -9.91
CA PHE A 112 14.67 10.37 -10.05
C PHE A 112 14.03 10.25 -11.41
N ARG A 113 14.04 9.00 -11.93
CA ARG A 113 13.31 8.61 -13.14
C ARG A 113 12.43 7.39 -12.89
N PRO A 114 11.45 7.14 -13.80
CA PRO A 114 10.61 5.95 -13.73
C PRO A 114 11.41 4.66 -13.69
N MET A 115 11.21 3.87 -12.67
CA MET A 115 11.62 2.47 -12.51
C MET A 115 10.81 1.86 -11.39
N ILE A 116 10.01 0.84 -11.69
CA ILE A 116 9.19 0.15 -10.71
C ILE A 116 10.01 -0.88 -9.94
N GLY A 117 9.93 -0.82 -8.62
CA GLY A 117 10.46 -1.83 -7.70
C GLY A 117 9.41 -2.25 -6.68
N THR A 118 9.24 -3.57 -6.49
CA THR A 118 8.27 -4.17 -5.55
C THR A 118 8.81 -5.40 -4.83
N ASP A 119 10.11 -5.65 -4.94
CA ASP A 119 10.76 -6.83 -4.35
C ASP A 119 11.06 -6.64 -2.86
N ARG A 120 11.12 -7.74 -2.14
CA ARG A 120 11.91 -7.85 -0.90
C ARG A 120 13.37 -7.79 -1.28
N VAL A 121 14.17 -7.01 -0.57
CA VAL A 121 15.56 -6.74 -0.91
C VAL A 121 16.50 -6.91 0.27
N GLU A 122 17.75 -7.25 -0.07
CA GLU A 122 18.93 -7.03 0.76
C GLU A 122 19.71 -5.88 0.14
N ALA A 123 20.02 -4.87 0.95
CA ALA A 123 20.81 -3.71 0.54
C ALA A 123 22.15 -3.70 1.25
N GLU A 124 23.21 -3.74 0.46
CA GLU A 124 24.60 -3.62 0.93
C GLU A 124 24.89 -2.17 1.35
N ILE A 125 25.50 -1.99 2.51
CA ILE A 125 25.96 -0.70 3.03
C ILE A 125 27.33 -0.38 2.44
N ILE A 126 27.42 0.71 1.69
CA ILE A 126 28.64 1.09 0.94
C ILE A 126 29.48 2.12 1.69
N ASP A 127 28.87 2.93 2.54
CA ASP A 127 29.55 4.03 3.23
C ASP A 127 28.96 4.23 4.64
N ASP A 128 29.68 4.99 5.47
CA ASP A 128 29.25 5.37 6.81
C ASP A 128 28.30 6.59 6.80
N SER A 129 27.55 6.76 7.87
CA SER A 129 26.67 7.90 8.09
C SER A 129 26.09 7.85 9.49
N PHE A 130 25.22 8.83 9.89
CA PHE A 130 24.47 8.74 11.13
C PHE A 130 23.61 7.47 11.24
N LEU A 131 23.19 6.91 10.10
CA LEU A 131 22.33 5.73 10.03
C LEU A 131 23.12 4.42 10.07
N THR A 132 24.21 4.35 9.32
CA THR A 132 24.97 3.11 9.10
C THR A 132 26.12 2.94 10.09
N GLY A 133 26.67 4.03 10.63
CA GLY A 133 27.83 3.96 11.52
C GLY A 133 28.94 3.08 10.96
N SER A 134 29.44 2.15 11.75
CA SER A 134 30.53 1.22 11.38
C SER A 134 30.08 -0.02 10.59
N MET A 135 28.88 -0.02 10.00
CA MET A 135 28.30 -1.21 9.33
C MET A 135 28.70 -1.35 7.85
N VAL A 136 29.70 -0.63 7.37
CA VAL A 136 30.14 -0.72 5.96
C VAL A 136 30.50 -2.17 5.59
N GLY A 137 29.92 -2.67 4.48
CA GLY A 137 30.04 -4.05 4.03
C GLY A 137 29.01 -5.02 4.63
N GLU A 138 28.23 -4.62 5.64
CA GLU A 138 27.06 -5.38 6.08
C GLU A 138 25.87 -5.15 5.14
N SER A 139 24.84 -6.01 5.23
CA SER A 139 23.58 -5.87 4.49
C SER A 139 22.43 -5.59 5.44
N VAL A 140 21.45 -4.83 4.96
CA VAL A 140 20.17 -4.58 5.63
C VAL A 140 19.03 -5.13 4.80
N THR A 141 17.97 -5.59 5.46
CA THR A 141 16.77 -6.11 4.81
C THR A 141 15.67 -5.06 4.77
N GLY A 142 14.79 -5.20 3.78
CA GLY A 142 13.63 -4.35 3.60
C GLY A 142 12.87 -4.71 2.33
N PHE A 143 12.16 -3.75 1.77
CA PHE A 143 11.44 -3.93 0.51
C PHE A 143 11.39 -2.66 -0.32
N HIS A 144 11.21 -2.80 -1.62
CA HIS A 144 10.91 -1.70 -2.52
C HIS A 144 9.39 -1.59 -2.74
N CYS A 145 8.88 -0.35 -2.77
CA CYS A 145 7.50 -0.05 -3.11
C CYS A 145 7.44 1.32 -3.81
N HIS A 146 7.89 1.37 -5.05
CA HIS A 146 8.01 2.64 -5.78
C HIS A 146 7.76 2.52 -7.27
N THR A 147 7.41 3.63 -7.90
CA THR A 147 7.24 3.81 -9.35
C THR A 147 8.42 4.55 -9.98
N TYR A 148 9.11 5.38 -9.20
CA TYR A 148 10.21 6.25 -9.63
C TYR A 148 11.45 5.94 -8.80
N GLY A 149 12.10 4.83 -9.12
CA GLY A 149 13.22 4.31 -8.33
C GLY A 149 14.58 4.37 -9.00
N LEU A 150 14.69 4.86 -10.25
CA LEU A 150 15.97 5.06 -10.91
C LEU A 150 16.61 6.34 -10.40
N ILE A 151 17.72 6.22 -9.71
CA ILE A 151 18.47 7.31 -9.07
C ILE A 151 19.69 7.65 -9.96
N GLU A 152 19.80 8.91 -10.35
CA GLU A 152 20.92 9.44 -11.13
C GLU A 152 21.45 10.73 -10.47
N GLY A 153 22.76 10.88 -10.33
CA GLY A 153 23.40 12.07 -9.76
C GLY A 153 24.73 11.78 -9.10
N ASN A 154 25.24 12.74 -8.31
CA ASN A 154 26.59 12.71 -7.74
C ASN A 154 26.61 12.56 -6.21
N ALA A 155 25.44 12.52 -5.54
CA ALA A 155 25.40 12.28 -4.09
C ALA A 155 26.07 10.94 -3.74
N LYS A 156 26.73 10.86 -2.57
CA LYS A 156 27.48 9.69 -2.15
C LYS A 156 26.59 8.46 -2.00
N PRO A 157 26.87 7.34 -2.69
CA PRO A 157 26.12 6.09 -2.53
C PRO A 157 26.19 5.59 -1.08
N LEU A 158 25.06 5.13 -0.56
CA LEU A 158 24.96 4.55 0.78
C LEU A 158 24.44 3.12 0.77
N PHE A 159 23.44 2.83 -0.07
CA PHE A 159 22.82 1.51 -0.19
C PHE A 159 22.78 1.02 -1.64
N LEU A 160 23.20 -0.24 -1.86
CA LEU A 160 23.02 -0.98 -3.11
C LEU A 160 22.11 -2.17 -2.88
N SER A 161 20.87 -2.11 -3.36
CA SER A 161 19.90 -3.20 -3.25
C SER A 161 20.10 -4.26 -4.31
N THR A 162 20.07 -5.54 -3.92
CA THR A 162 19.94 -6.66 -4.83
C THR A 162 18.46 -6.86 -5.17
N VAL A 163 18.10 -6.64 -6.43
CA VAL A 163 16.73 -6.82 -6.95
C VAL A 163 16.70 -8.01 -7.92
N LYS A 164 15.52 -8.68 -7.98
CA LYS A 164 15.26 -9.75 -8.94
C LYS A 164 14.60 -9.22 -10.20
N ARG A 165 13.79 -8.15 -10.04
CA ARG A 165 12.97 -7.58 -11.11
C ARG A 165 12.96 -6.06 -11.05
N THR A 166 12.80 -5.45 -12.23
CA THR A 166 12.45 -4.04 -12.39
C THR A 166 11.41 -3.94 -13.50
N ASP A 167 10.44 -3.03 -13.38
CA ASP A 167 9.37 -2.81 -14.37
C ASP A 167 8.61 -4.10 -14.77
N TYR A 168 8.40 -5.00 -13.78
CA TYR A 168 7.74 -6.33 -13.92
C TYR A 168 8.52 -7.35 -14.76
N GLN A 169 9.75 -7.04 -15.17
CA GLN A 169 10.61 -7.95 -15.93
C GLN A 169 11.70 -8.54 -15.04
N ASP A 170 12.01 -9.81 -15.25
CA ASP A 170 13.16 -10.44 -14.60
C ASP A 170 14.43 -9.72 -15.05
N ASN A 171 15.12 -9.11 -14.10
CA ASN A 171 16.33 -8.33 -14.32
C ASN A 171 17.18 -8.30 -13.04
N PRO A 172 17.73 -9.49 -12.65
CA PRO A 172 18.53 -9.61 -11.44
C PRO A 172 19.78 -8.73 -11.51
N ARG A 173 19.88 -7.75 -10.61
CA ARG A 173 21.04 -6.83 -10.55
C ARG A 173 21.11 -6.11 -9.21
N LYS A 174 22.24 -5.45 -8.95
CA LYS A 174 22.34 -4.43 -7.89
C LYS A 174 21.96 -3.08 -8.46
N ILE A 175 21.19 -2.31 -7.69
CA ILE A 175 20.78 -0.94 -8.02
C ILE A 175 21.08 0.00 -6.87
N LEU A 176 21.40 1.26 -7.17
CA LEU A 176 21.49 2.31 -6.17
C LEU A 176 20.11 2.52 -5.52
N SER A 177 20.04 2.40 -4.21
CA SER A 177 18.79 2.49 -3.46
C SER A 177 18.84 3.44 -2.26
N GLY A 178 19.99 4.06 -2.00
CA GLY A 178 20.14 5.11 -1.00
C GLY A 178 21.42 5.90 -1.18
N VAL A 179 21.35 7.19 -0.81
CA VAL A 179 22.49 8.12 -0.87
C VAL A 179 22.52 8.99 0.39
N LYS A 180 23.65 9.64 0.62
CA LYS A 180 23.84 10.64 1.66
C LYS A 180 24.40 11.94 1.10
N ASN A 181 24.27 13.06 1.86
CA ASN A 181 25.02 14.28 1.62
C ASN A 181 26.48 14.13 2.07
N ASP A 182 27.31 15.15 1.83
CA ASP A 182 28.73 15.13 2.16
C ASP A 182 28.98 15.05 3.67
N GLU A 183 28.16 15.70 4.47
CA GLU A 183 28.23 15.75 5.92
C GLU A 183 27.73 14.44 6.58
N GLY A 184 26.96 13.63 5.87
CA GLY A 184 26.40 12.37 6.35
C GLY A 184 25.24 12.52 7.33
N ASN A 185 24.67 13.72 7.48
CA ASN A 185 23.49 13.99 8.32
C ASN A 185 22.16 13.96 7.56
N VAL A 186 22.19 13.91 6.23
CA VAL A 186 21.01 13.75 5.38
C VAL A 186 21.12 12.47 4.56
N ILE A 187 20.11 11.63 4.68
CA ILE A 187 20.04 10.33 3.97
C ILE A 187 18.69 10.22 3.27
N GLY A 188 18.73 9.73 2.03
CA GLY A 188 17.57 9.26 1.31
C GLY A 188 17.69 7.80 0.94
N THR A 189 16.60 7.02 1.11
CA THR A 189 16.57 5.61 0.70
C THR A 189 15.24 5.18 0.08
N MET A 190 15.30 4.18 -0.81
CA MET A 190 14.15 3.50 -1.38
C MET A 190 13.84 2.18 -0.66
N VAL A 191 14.59 1.82 0.37
CA VAL A 191 14.47 0.56 1.13
C VAL A 191 13.51 0.76 2.30
N HIS A 192 12.21 0.53 2.07
CA HIS A 192 11.18 0.54 3.10
C HIS A 192 11.42 -0.55 4.15
N GLY A 193 10.98 -0.31 5.38
CA GLY A 193 11.11 -1.25 6.50
C GLY A 193 12.53 -1.41 7.04
N CYS A 194 13.52 -0.71 6.48
CA CYS A 194 14.91 -0.89 6.91
C CYS A 194 15.14 -0.55 8.39
N LEU A 195 14.44 0.44 8.96
CA LEU A 195 14.51 0.75 10.39
C LEU A 195 13.77 -0.27 11.27
N ASP A 196 12.74 -0.92 10.74
CA ASP A 196 11.92 -1.88 11.47
C ASP A 196 12.55 -3.27 11.52
N GLU A 197 13.32 -3.61 10.48
CA GLU A 197 13.92 -4.93 10.32
C GLU A 197 15.37 -5.00 10.81
N ASN A 198 16.05 -3.86 10.97
CA ASN A 198 17.48 -3.81 11.30
C ASN A 198 17.73 -2.92 12.52
N GLU A 199 17.77 -3.53 13.70
CA GLU A 199 17.87 -2.81 14.98
C GLU A 199 19.13 -1.96 15.11
N LYS A 200 20.23 -2.36 14.47
CA LYS A 200 21.50 -1.58 14.47
C LYS A 200 21.28 -0.18 13.87
N LEU A 201 20.51 -0.05 12.77
CA LEU A 201 20.25 1.26 12.17
C LEU A 201 19.53 2.20 13.13
N LYS A 202 18.52 1.68 13.85
CA LYS A 202 17.81 2.44 14.88
C LYS A 202 18.76 2.88 15.99
N ASN A 203 19.64 1.99 16.47
CA ASN A 203 20.59 2.28 17.53
C ASN A 203 21.63 3.34 17.10
N ASN A 204 22.05 3.33 15.84
CA ASN A 204 22.94 4.36 15.28
C ASN A 204 22.26 5.75 15.30
N ILE A 205 20.97 5.85 14.93
CA ILE A 205 20.23 7.11 15.03
C ILE A 205 20.18 7.60 16.48
N LEU A 206 19.86 6.71 17.43
CA LEU A 206 19.82 7.05 18.86
C LEU A 206 21.20 7.50 19.38
N GLY A 207 22.27 6.84 18.94
CA GLY A 207 23.65 7.24 19.24
C GLY A 207 24.02 8.61 18.64
N TYR A 208 23.61 8.87 17.39
CA TYR A 208 23.89 10.14 16.72
C TYR A 208 23.29 11.35 17.44
N ILE A 209 22.11 11.19 18.03
CA ILE A 209 21.47 12.25 18.82
C ILE A 209 21.85 12.22 20.30
N ASP A 210 22.83 11.43 20.71
CA ASP A 210 23.26 11.25 22.12
C ASP A 210 22.06 10.93 23.06
N ALA A 211 21.20 9.99 22.65
CA ALA A 211 20.04 9.60 23.44
C ALA A 211 20.45 8.76 24.65
N THR A 212 20.09 9.22 25.85
CA THR A 212 20.26 8.46 27.10
C THR A 212 19.21 7.35 27.21
N GLU A 213 19.40 6.37 28.11
CA GLU A 213 18.39 5.32 28.40
C GLU A 213 17.03 5.95 28.76
N ARG A 214 17.03 7.07 29.51
CA ARG A 214 15.80 7.80 29.85
C ARG A 214 15.14 8.40 28.61
N ASP A 215 15.93 8.91 27.67
CA ASP A 215 15.41 9.42 26.40
C ASP A 215 14.79 8.30 25.56
N ILE A 216 15.43 7.12 25.49
CA ILE A 216 14.93 5.95 24.75
C ILE A 216 13.58 5.50 25.31
N LEU A 217 13.42 5.43 26.63
CA LEU A 217 12.12 5.11 27.24
C LEU A 217 11.05 6.15 26.88
N GLY A 218 11.39 7.45 27.00
CA GLY A 218 10.47 8.53 26.65
C GLY A 218 10.10 8.56 25.17
N ILE A 219 11.05 8.26 24.25
CA ILE A 219 10.79 8.10 22.81
C ILE A 219 9.77 6.99 22.58
N LYS A 220 9.97 5.81 23.20
CA LYS A 220 9.07 4.67 23.06
C LYS A 220 7.63 4.99 23.51
N GLU A 221 7.48 5.61 24.68
CA GLU A 221 6.17 6.04 25.20
C GLU A 221 5.47 7.03 24.25
N LYS A 222 6.19 8.08 23.82
CA LYS A 222 5.65 9.09 22.91
C LYS A 222 5.32 8.53 21.52
N ASN A 223 6.14 7.62 21.01
CA ASN A 223 5.84 6.94 19.75
C ASN A 223 4.56 6.12 19.83
N MET A 224 4.34 5.38 20.94
CA MET A 224 3.11 4.61 21.14
C MET A 224 1.87 5.52 21.14
N GLU A 225 1.92 6.66 21.85
CA GLU A 225 0.83 7.65 21.85
C GLU A 225 0.58 8.20 20.44
N LEU A 226 1.66 8.60 19.74
CA LEU A 226 1.61 9.15 18.39
C LEU A 226 1.02 8.16 17.39
N SER A 227 1.55 6.95 17.37
CA SER A 227 1.09 5.88 16.46
C SER A 227 -0.37 5.54 16.71
N LYS A 228 -0.81 5.45 17.98
CA LYS A 228 -2.20 5.22 18.32
C LYS A 228 -3.11 6.35 17.80
N LYS A 229 -2.68 7.62 17.97
CA LYS A 229 -3.42 8.78 17.48
C LYS A 229 -3.57 8.73 15.96
N ILE A 230 -2.48 8.55 15.21
CA ILE A 230 -2.51 8.49 13.75
C ILE A 230 -3.37 7.31 13.26
N ARG A 231 -3.22 6.13 13.88
CA ARG A 231 -3.99 4.92 13.49
C ARG A 231 -5.48 5.01 13.81
N SER A 232 -5.90 5.93 14.66
CA SER A 232 -7.33 6.17 14.92
C SER A 232 -8.01 6.98 13.82
N GLU A 233 -7.25 7.59 12.91
CA GLU A 233 -7.77 8.41 11.81
C GLU A 233 -8.14 7.57 10.59
N ILE A 234 -9.00 8.12 9.73
CA ILE A 234 -9.16 7.66 8.35
C ILE A 234 -8.21 8.49 7.49
N GLY A 235 -7.50 7.87 6.54
CA GLY A 235 -6.42 8.51 5.79
C GLY A 235 -6.80 9.61 4.79
N ILE A 236 -7.96 10.23 4.92
CA ILE A 236 -8.41 11.31 4.01
C ILE A 236 -8.11 12.69 4.59
N ASP A 237 -8.16 12.83 5.90
CA ASP A 237 -7.93 14.10 6.59
C ASP A 237 -6.62 14.04 7.36
N THR A 238 -5.67 14.92 6.98
CA THR A 238 -4.38 15.05 7.67
C THR A 238 -4.46 15.94 8.90
N ASN A 239 -5.65 16.47 9.24
CA ASN A 239 -5.83 17.29 10.40
C ASN A 239 -5.94 16.43 11.67
N ILE A 240 -4.79 16.20 12.32
CA ILE A 240 -4.69 15.41 13.56
C ILE A 240 -5.50 16.02 14.72
N ASP A 241 -5.86 17.29 14.63
CA ASP A 241 -6.71 17.97 15.61
C ASP A 241 -8.22 17.76 15.31
N ALA A 242 -8.57 17.18 14.17
CA ALA A 242 -9.93 16.74 13.91
C ALA A 242 -10.35 15.71 14.96
N LYS A 243 -11.59 15.80 15.45
CA LYS A 243 -12.11 14.88 16.47
C LYS A 243 -11.87 13.44 16.02
N PRO A 244 -11.27 12.59 16.87
CA PRO A 244 -11.18 11.17 16.57
C PRO A 244 -12.55 10.64 16.23
N LEU A 245 -12.63 9.75 15.25
CA LEU A 245 -13.85 8.94 15.03
C LEU A 245 -14.33 8.45 16.38
N ASN A 246 -15.57 8.79 16.70
CA ASN A 246 -16.19 8.55 17.99
C ASN A 246 -15.67 7.23 18.59
N SER A 247 -15.12 7.34 19.81
CA SER A 247 -14.90 6.18 20.66
C SER A 247 -16.16 5.27 20.59
N PRO A 248 -16.03 3.94 20.66
CA PRO A 248 -17.17 3.00 20.47
C PRO A 248 -18.37 3.17 21.41
N GLY A 249 -18.56 4.34 21.97
CA GLY A 249 -19.57 4.69 22.97
C GLY A 249 -20.90 5.23 22.50
N ASN A 250 -21.11 5.58 21.22
CA ASN A 250 -22.37 6.18 20.77
C ASN A 250 -22.86 5.75 19.38
N LEU A 251 -22.52 4.55 18.92
CA LEU A 251 -23.30 3.89 17.87
C LEU A 251 -24.51 3.25 18.55
N SER A 252 -25.69 3.70 18.13
CA SER A 252 -26.98 3.18 18.59
C SER A 252 -26.98 1.65 18.72
N LYS A 253 -27.57 1.14 19.81
CA LYS A 253 -27.73 -0.25 20.23
C LYS A 253 -28.35 -1.21 19.20
N SER A 254 -27.78 -1.37 18.02
CA SER A 254 -28.26 -2.36 17.06
C SER A 254 -27.16 -3.05 16.25
N VAL A 255 -25.88 -2.81 16.52
CA VAL A 255 -24.81 -3.69 16.00
C VAL A 255 -24.75 -4.88 16.95
N GLN A 256 -25.38 -5.99 16.56
CA GLN A 256 -25.13 -7.28 17.19
C GLN A 256 -23.62 -7.50 17.18
N GLU A 257 -23.02 -7.65 18.35
CA GLU A 257 -21.62 -8.07 18.48
C GLU A 257 -21.46 -9.35 17.66
N ILE A 258 -20.74 -9.21 16.53
CA ILE A 258 -20.32 -10.38 15.77
C ILE A 258 -19.40 -11.17 16.70
N PRO A 259 -19.68 -12.45 17.01
CA PRO A 259 -18.83 -13.24 17.89
C PRO A 259 -17.42 -13.25 17.30
N ARG A 260 -16.47 -12.60 17.95
CA ARG A 260 -15.07 -12.58 17.52
C ARG A 260 -14.53 -13.98 17.73
N ASN A 261 -14.29 -14.70 16.63
CA ASN A 261 -13.56 -15.96 16.70
C ASN A 261 -12.08 -15.62 16.90
N PRO A 262 -11.46 -15.97 18.03
CA PRO A 262 -10.12 -15.52 18.38
C PRO A 262 -9.01 -16.09 17.47
N ASP A 263 -9.33 -17.06 16.58
CA ASP A 263 -8.28 -17.83 15.91
C ASP A 263 -7.96 -17.40 14.47
N LEU A 264 -8.94 -16.98 13.66
CA LEU A 264 -8.71 -16.55 12.28
C LEU A 264 -9.78 -15.55 11.84
N PRO A 265 -9.40 -14.40 11.22
CA PRO A 265 -10.37 -13.48 10.66
C PRO A 265 -11.06 -14.07 9.44
N LYS A 266 -12.27 -13.56 9.14
CA LYS A 266 -12.95 -13.90 7.89
C LYS A 266 -12.17 -13.31 6.70
N VAL A 267 -12.13 -14.04 5.59
CA VAL A 267 -11.39 -13.66 4.39
C VAL A 267 -12.31 -13.64 3.18
N LEU A 268 -12.09 -12.68 2.29
CA LEU A 268 -12.77 -12.51 1.02
C LEU A 268 -11.77 -12.07 -0.04
N MET A 269 -11.86 -12.57 -1.27
CA MET A 269 -10.96 -12.17 -2.34
C MET A 269 -11.70 -11.41 -3.45
N MET A 270 -11.11 -10.30 -3.91
CA MET A 270 -11.56 -9.54 -5.07
C MET A 270 -10.79 -10.02 -6.30
N VAL A 271 -11.47 -10.62 -7.28
CA VAL A 271 -10.84 -11.07 -8.53
C VAL A 271 -11.43 -10.34 -9.73
N GLY A 272 -10.68 -10.25 -10.82
CA GLY A 272 -11.15 -9.57 -12.03
C GLY A 272 -11.30 -10.51 -13.21
N THR A 273 -12.09 -10.12 -14.20
CA THR A 273 -12.10 -10.76 -15.54
C THR A 273 -10.85 -10.40 -16.34
N GLY A 274 -10.17 -9.30 -15.98
CA GLY A 274 -8.94 -8.84 -16.64
C GLY A 274 -8.17 -7.79 -15.84
N SER A 275 -7.07 -7.33 -16.41
CA SER A 275 -6.37 -6.13 -15.95
C SER A 275 -7.29 -4.92 -16.06
N ASP A 276 -7.08 -3.90 -15.21
CA ASP A 276 -7.88 -2.67 -15.15
C ASP A 276 -9.38 -2.87 -14.90
N SER A 277 -9.79 -4.03 -14.35
CA SER A 277 -11.19 -4.24 -13.94
C SER A 277 -11.64 -3.27 -12.83
N GLY A 278 -10.68 -2.62 -12.14
CA GLY A 278 -10.93 -1.63 -11.09
C GLY A 278 -10.93 -2.23 -9.68
N LYS A 279 -10.37 -3.42 -9.50
CA LYS A 279 -10.26 -4.08 -8.17
C LYS A 279 -9.69 -3.15 -7.11
N THR A 280 -8.53 -2.55 -7.36
CA THR A 280 -7.84 -1.66 -6.42
C THR A 280 -8.73 -0.51 -5.96
N PHE A 281 -9.45 0.14 -6.89
CA PHE A 281 -10.37 1.23 -6.57
C PHE A 281 -11.52 0.77 -5.67
N ILE A 282 -12.14 -0.36 -6.00
CA ILE A 282 -13.26 -0.93 -5.24
C ILE A 282 -12.79 -1.42 -3.88
N THR A 283 -11.66 -2.14 -3.81
CA THR A 283 -11.09 -2.63 -2.54
C THR A 283 -10.76 -1.47 -1.62
N THR A 284 -10.13 -0.42 -2.15
CA THR A 284 -9.82 0.80 -1.39
C THR A 284 -11.09 1.45 -0.83
N GLY A 285 -12.14 1.58 -1.65
CA GLY A 285 -13.41 2.15 -1.20
C GLY A 285 -14.08 1.31 -0.12
N ILE A 286 -14.06 -0.03 -0.26
CA ILE A 286 -14.59 -0.95 0.77
C ILE A 286 -13.84 -0.78 2.08
N VAL A 287 -12.50 -0.74 2.03
CA VAL A 287 -11.64 -0.53 3.22
C VAL A 287 -11.99 0.78 3.93
N GLY A 288 -12.03 1.89 3.20
CA GLY A 288 -12.34 3.19 3.79
C GLY A 288 -13.73 3.24 4.41
N THR A 289 -14.73 2.68 3.72
CA THR A 289 -16.11 2.61 4.22
C THR A 289 -16.24 1.73 5.47
N LEU A 290 -15.53 0.59 5.50
CA LEU A 290 -15.47 -0.28 6.69
C LEU A 290 -14.79 0.42 7.87
N ARG A 291 -13.67 1.12 7.62
CA ARG A 291 -13.00 1.93 8.66
C ARG A 291 -13.92 3.01 9.23
N LYS A 292 -14.65 3.71 8.37
CA LYS A 292 -15.63 4.74 8.78
C LYS A 292 -16.74 4.16 9.66
N LYS A 293 -17.10 2.90 9.44
CA LYS A 293 -18.07 2.16 10.27
C LYS A 293 -17.46 1.56 11.56
N GLY A 294 -16.17 1.73 11.80
CA GLY A 294 -15.47 1.25 13.00
C GLY A 294 -14.89 -0.16 12.91
N TYR A 295 -14.94 -0.81 11.74
CA TYR A 295 -14.29 -2.09 11.50
C TYR A 295 -12.78 -1.94 11.31
N ARG A 296 -12.04 -3.02 11.54
CA ARG A 296 -10.61 -3.12 11.29
C ARG A 296 -10.34 -4.09 10.14
N PRO A 297 -10.37 -3.63 8.87
CA PRO A 297 -10.04 -4.47 7.72
C PRO A 297 -8.53 -4.61 7.55
N CYS A 298 -8.06 -5.78 7.12
CA CYS A 298 -6.72 -6.01 6.59
C CYS A 298 -6.80 -6.14 5.07
N VAL A 299 -5.76 -5.71 4.36
CA VAL A 299 -5.67 -5.82 2.90
C VAL A 299 -4.40 -6.54 2.49
N LEU A 300 -4.55 -7.54 1.64
CA LEU A 300 -3.45 -8.34 1.09
C LEU A 300 -3.50 -8.35 -0.44
N LYS A 301 -2.37 -8.58 -1.08
CA LYS A 301 -2.25 -8.70 -2.53
C LYS A 301 -1.78 -10.09 -2.93
N VAL A 302 -2.41 -10.67 -3.94
CA VAL A 302 -1.84 -11.84 -4.64
C VAL A 302 -0.79 -11.35 -5.62
N GLY A 303 0.42 -11.90 -5.55
CA GLY A 303 1.52 -11.55 -6.45
C GLY A 303 2.33 -10.34 -6.02
N PRO A 304 3.27 -9.89 -6.86
CA PRO A 304 4.34 -8.98 -6.44
C PRO A 304 3.97 -7.50 -6.42
N ASP A 305 2.86 -7.08 -7.06
CA ASP A 305 2.55 -5.64 -7.18
C ASP A 305 1.87 -5.08 -5.93
N ILE A 306 2.67 -4.92 -4.87
CA ILE A 306 2.22 -4.41 -3.56
C ILE A 306 1.81 -2.92 -3.60
N ARG A 307 2.12 -2.18 -4.67
CA ARG A 307 1.71 -0.79 -4.80
C ARG A 307 0.19 -0.64 -4.84
N ASP A 308 -0.52 -1.66 -5.32
CA ASP A 308 -1.98 -1.70 -5.29
C ASP A 308 -2.56 -1.65 -3.86
N LEU A 309 -1.77 -2.01 -2.84
CA LEU A 309 -2.18 -1.93 -1.43
C LEU A 309 -2.08 -0.52 -0.85
N VAL A 310 -1.23 0.34 -1.42
CA VAL A 310 -0.91 1.66 -0.87
C VAL A 310 -2.15 2.51 -0.58
N PRO A 311 -3.15 2.64 -1.49
CA PRO A 311 -4.35 3.42 -1.20
C PRO A 311 -5.17 2.85 -0.03
N SER A 312 -5.30 1.54 0.05
CA SER A 312 -6.01 0.87 1.14
C SER A 312 -5.29 1.04 2.48
N LEU A 313 -3.96 0.91 2.50
CA LEU A 313 -3.15 1.13 3.70
C LEU A 313 -3.17 2.60 4.15
N TYR A 314 -3.24 3.53 3.19
CA TYR A 314 -3.41 4.95 3.49
C TYR A 314 -4.72 5.22 4.26
N LEU A 315 -5.85 4.67 3.80
CA LEU A 315 -7.13 4.81 4.49
C LEU A 315 -7.17 4.05 5.82
N ASN A 316 -6.60 2.86 5.85
CA ASN A 316 -6.65 1.97 6.99
C ASN A 316 -5.66 2.37 8.10
N LYS A 317 -4.65 3.19 7.78
CA LYS A 317 -3.55 3.54 8.71
C LYS A 317 -2.86 2.30 9.28
N GLU A 318 -2.61 1.32 8.41
CA GLU A 318 -1.91 0.08 8.74
C GLU A 318 -0.56 0.01 8.03
N ASN A 319 0.34 -0.83 8.56
CA ASN A 319 1.65 -1.06 7.97
C ASN A 319 1.57 -1.94 6.73
N MET A 320 2.59 -1.82 5.86
CA MET A 320 2.94 -2.87 4.92
C MET A 320 3.67 -3.98 5.66
N GLU A 321 3.04 -5.12 5.81
CA GLU A 321 3.56 -6.26 6.56
C GLU A 321 4.31 -7.25 5.67
N LYS A 322 5.19 -8.07 6.26
CA LYS A 322 5.91 -9.15 5.53
C LYS A 322 4.98 -10.15 4.85
N PHE A 323 3.75 -10.27 5.34
CA PHE A 323 2.70 -11.13 4.79
C PHE A 323 1.72 -10.41 3.85
N SER A 324 1.94 -9.13 3.53
CA SER A 324 1.03 -8.33 2.68
C SER A 324 0.96 -8.84 1.23
N SER A 325 1.99 -9.55 0.75
CA SER A 325 2.04 -10.11 -0.60
C SER A 325 2.03 -11.64 -0.56
N ILE A 326 0.96 -12.24 -1.10
CA ILE A 326 0.78 -13.69 -1.23
C ILE A 326 1.53 -14.18 -2.47
N GLN A 327 2.37 -15.18 -2.31
CA GLN A 327 3.21 -15.72 -3.36
C GLN A 327 2.42 -16.53 -4.39
N ILE A 328 2.67 -16.26 -5.68
CA ILE A 328 2.24 -17.09 -6.82
C ILE A 328 3.40 -17.33 -7.78
N GLY A 329 3.59 -18.57 -8.23
CA GLY A 329 4.61 -18.92 -9.21
C GLY A 329 6.03 -18.43 -8.89
N GLY A 330 6.35 -18.30 -7.61
CA GLY A 330 7.62 -17.74 -7.15
C GLY A 330 7.66 -16.21 -7.09
N LEU A 331 6.57 -15.53 -7.42
CA LEU A 331 6.40 -14.07 -7.37
C LEU A 331 5.61 -13.69 -6.11
N GLY A 332 6.01 -12.62 -5.44
CA GLY A 332 5.44 -12.22 -4.16
C GLY A 332 6.34 -12.58 -2.99
N TRP A 333 5.87 -12.38 -1.75
CA TRP A 333 6.72 -12.38 -0.57
C TRP A 333 6.57 -13.62 0.31
N MET A 334 5.35 -14.09 0.52
CA MET A 334 5.08 -15.17 1.46
C MET A 334 4.01 -16.14 0.89
N ASP A 335 4.18 -17.43 1.06
CA ASP A 335 3.17 -18.42 0.68
C ASP A 335 1.88 -18.27 1.50
N LEU A 336 0.76 -18.73 0.90
CA LEU A 336 -0.57 -18.56 1.48
C LEU A 336 -0.70 -19.17 2.89
N GLU A 337 -0.12 -20.33 3.13
CA GLU A 337 -0.24 -21.00 4.43
C GLU A 337 0.42 -20.19 5.54
N ASN A 338 1.61 -19.64 5.28
CA ASN A 338 2.30 -18.77 6.21
C ASN A 338 1.61 -17.40 6.36
N VAL A 339 1.01 -16.86 5.29
CA VAL A 339 0.16 -15.66 5.38
C VAL A 339 -1.01 -15.91 6.34
N LEU A 340 -1.74 -17.04 6.19
CA LEU A 340 -2.85 -17.38 7.07
C LEU A 340 -2.42 -17.55 8.53
N LYS A 341 -1.21 -18.11 8.79
CA LYS A 341 -0.63 -18.18 10.14
C LYS A 341 -0.34 -16.80 10.71
N ASN A 342 0.17 -15.85 9.90
CA ASN A 342 0.52 -14.50 10.36
C ASN A 342 -0.71 -13.63 10.65
N ILE A 343 -1.80 -13.75 9.90
CA ILE A 343 -3.04 -12.99 10.18
C ILE A 343 -3.85 -13.54 11.35
N ARG A 344 -3.55 -14.77 11.79
CA ARG A 344 -4.16 -15.35 12.98
C ARG A 344 -3.85 -14.48 14.21
N ASN A 345 -4.81 -14.24 15.05
CA ASN A 345 -4.68 -13.44 16.27
C ASN A 345 -4.39 -11.93 16.06
N GLN A 346 -4.54 -11.42 14.85
CA GLN A 346 -4.29 -9.99 14.54
C GLN A 346 -5.50 -9.07 14.80
N ASN A 347 -6.58 -9.58 15.36
CA ASN A 347 -7.81 -8.80 15.66
C ASN A 347 -8.40 -8.04 14.46
N TYR A 348 -8.24 -8.57 13.24
CA TYR A 348 -8.95 -8.04 12.08
C TYR A 348 -10.39 -8.55 12.04
N ASP A 349 -11.34 -7.68 11.68
CA ASP A 349 -12.74 -8.07 11.47
C ASP A 349 -12.91 -8.79 10.13
N ILE A 350 -12.12 -8.38 9.12
CA ILE A 350 -12.10 -8.97 7.78
C ILE A 350 -10.73 -8.81 7.14
N VAL A 351 -10.33 -9.78 6.33
CA VAL A 351 -9.19 -9.71 5.42
C VAL A 351 -9.68 -9.68 3.98
N LEU A 352 -9.35 -8.63 3.26
CA LEU A 352 -9.63 -8.47 1.84
C LEU A 352 -8.37 -8.79 1.05
N ILE A 353 -8.45 -9.77 0.15
CA ILE A 353 -7.33 -10.13 -0.72
C ILE A 353 -7.61 -9.59 -2.12
N GLU A 354 -6.70 -8.78 -2.64
CA GLU A 354 -6.79 -8.34 -4.03
C GLU A 354 -6.04 -9.31 -4.94
N GLY A 355 -6.76 -9.93 -5.89
CA GLY A 355 -6.20 -10.83 -6.88
C GLY A 355 -5.36 -10.10 -7.94
N VAL A 356 -4.46 -10.84 -8.58
CA VAL A 356 -3.64 -10.35 -9.69
C VAL A 356 -4.46 -10.29 -10.98
N MET A 357 -4.30 -9.26 -11.80
CA MET A 357 -4.89 -9.12 -13.15
C MET A 357 -6.27 -9.79 -13.31
N SER A 358 -6.38 -10.85 -14.16
CA SER A 358 -7.53 -11.75 -14.21
C SER A 358 -7.43 -12.85 -13.16
N ALA A 359 -8.56 -13.39 -12.73
CA ALA A 359 -8.63 -14.53 -11.82
C ALA A 359 -7.76 -15.72 -12.26
N PHE A 360 -7.62 -15.90 -13.57
CA PHE A 360 -6.93 -17.03 -14.20
C PHE A 360 -5.53 -16.70 -14.73
N THR A 361 -5.06 -15.47 -14.57
CA THR A 361 -3.71 -15.11 -15.05
C THR A 361 -2.67 -16.04 -14.46
N GLY A 362 -1.89 -16.69 -15.32
CA GLY A 362 -0.85 -17.66 -14.95
C GLY A 362 -1.33 -19.11 -14.81
N MET A 363 -2.64 -19.40 -14.76
CA MET A 363 -3.21 -20.74 -14.49
C MET A 363 -2.72 -21.83 -15.45
N LEU A 364 -2.34 -21.49 -16.68
CA LEU A 364 -1.82 -22.44 -17.65
C LEU A 364 -0.34 -22.79 -17.45
N ASN A 365 0.32 -22.20 -16.46
CA ASN A 365 1.65 -22.61 -16.05
C ASN A 365 1.59 -23.96 -15.32
N LYS A 366 2.56 -24.85 -15.62
CA LYS A 366 2.66 -26.18 -14.97
C LYS A 366 3.05 -26.10 -13.48
N LYS A 367 3.52 -24.94 -13.01
CA LYS A 367 3.84 -24.70 -11.60
C LYS A 367 2.61 -24.17 -10.89
N THR A 368 2.27 -24.74 -9.74
CA THR A 368 1.17 -24.28 -8.87
C THR A 368 1.71 -23.79 -7.53
N PRO A 369 1.07 -22.77 -6.89
CA PRO A 369 -0.01 -21.94 -7.45
C PRO A 369 0.53 -20.89 -8.44
N PHE A 370 -0.25 -20.54 -9.45
CA PHE A 370 0.12 -19.52 -10.42
C PHE A 370 -1.00 -18.51 -10.74
N SER A 371 -2.18 -18.65 -10.12
CA SER A 371 -3.33 -17.76 -10.33
C SER A 371 -4.07 -17.43 -9.03
N SER A 372 -4.85 -16.33 -9.06
CA SER A 372 -5.72 -15.95 -7.95
C SER A 372 -6.80 -16.99 -7.66
N ALA A 373 -7.31 -17.67 -8.70
CA ALA A 373 -8.30 -18.72 -8.55
C ALA A 373 -7.74 -19.93 -7.78
N GLU A 374 -6.48 -20.34 -8.03
CA GLU A 374 -5.82 -21.41 -7.29
C GLU A 374 -5.59 -21.05 -5.83
N ILE A 375 -5.21 -19.79 -5.53
CA ILE A 375 -5.09 -19.28 -4.16
C ILE A 375 -6.45 -19.36 -3.44
N ALA A 376 -7.52 -18.86 -4.08
CA ALA A 376 -8.86 -18.88 -3.51
C ALA A 376 -9.33 -20.33 -3.25
N ARG A 377 -9.10 -21.23 -4.19
CA ARG A 377 -9.47 -22.66 -4.06
C ARG A 377 -8.70 -23.34 -2.94
N ALA A 378 -7.39 -23.08 -2.82
CA ALA A 378 -6.52 -23.76 -1.86
C ALA A 378 -6.91 -23.51 -0.39
N ALA A 379 -7.54 -22.38 -0.09
CA ALA A 379 -7.97 -22.03 1.26
C ALA A 379 -9.49 -21.83 1.40
N ASN A 380 -10.27 -22.28 0.39
CA ASN A 380 -11.73 -22.13 0.37
C ASN A 380 -12.20 -20.68 0.62
N ILE A 381 -11.49 -19.73 0.02
CA ILE A 381 -11.78 -18.30 0.14
C ILE A 381 -12.85 -17.92 -0.90
N PRO A 382 -14.00 -17.37 -0.47
CA PRO A 382 -15.02 -16.90 -1.40
C PRO A 382 -14.49 -15.69 -2.19
N VAL A 383 -14.96 -15.57 -3.45
CA VAL A 383 -14.53 -14.47 -4.32
C VAL A 383 -15.69 -13.57 -4.74
N ILE A 384 -15.41 -12.28 -4.92
CA ILE A 384 -16.25 -11.33 -5.65
C ILE A 384 -15.58 -11.08 -7.00
N MET A 385 -16.33 -11.27 -8.08
CA MET A 385 -15.86 -11.04 -9.45
C MET A 385 -16.12 -9.59 -9.85
N VAL A 386 -15.09 -8.90 -10.33
CA VAL A 386 -15.17 -7.51 -10.85
C VAL A 386 -14.89 -7.51 -12.34
N SER A 387 -15.79 -6.91 -13.13
CA SER A 387 -15.57 -6.70 -14.56
C SER A 387 -15.77 -5.24 -14.95
N SER A 388 -14.92 -4.75 -15.86
CA SER A 388 -14.99 -3.37 -16.36
C SER A 388 -15.84 -3.28 -17.62
N CYS A 389 -16.88 -2.46 -17.59
CA CYS A 389 -17.73 -2.17 -18.73
C CYS A 389 -17.09 -1.23 -19.78
N SER A 390 -15.89 -0.68 -19.52
CA SER A 390 -15.23 0.24 -20.43
C SER A 390 -14.39 -0.42 -21.51
N LYS A 391 -14.15 -1.75 -21.40
CA LYS A 391 -13.40 -2.53 -22.40
C LYS A 391 -14.37 -3.54 -23.05
N GLY A 392 -14.78 -3.26 -24.27
CA GLY A 392 -15.71 -4.12 -25.02
C GLY A 392 -17.21 -3.90 -24.73
N GLY A 393 -17.58 -3.02 -23.81
CA GLY A 393 -18.98 -2.73 -23.46
C GLY A 393 -19.52 -3.53 -22.28
N ILE A 394 -20.75 -3.22 -21.90
CA ILE A 394 -21.45 -3.84 -20.75
C ILE A 394 -21.75 -5.31 -21.03
N GLU A 395 -22.20 -5.61 -22.25
CA GLU A 395 -22.56 -6.96 -22.69
C GLU A 395 -21.32 -7.89 -22.72
N THR A 396 -20.17 -7.38 -23.18
CA THR A 396 -18.92 -8.13 -23.15
C THR A 396 -18.52 -8.43 -21.69
N ALA A 397 -18.64 -7.44 -20.80
CA ALA A 397 -18.36 -7.66 -19.38
C ALA A 397 -19.27 -8.74 -18.78
N ALA A 398 -20.54 -8.82 -19.17
CA ALA A 398 -21.48 -9.85 -18.73
C ALA A 398 -21.08 -11.25 -19.24
N VAL A 399 -20.73 -11.36 -20.52
CA VAL A 399 -20.25 -12.63 -21.11
C VAL A 399 -18.96 -13.11 -20.46
N ASP A 400 -18.00 -12.20 -20.25
CA ASP A 400 -16.73 -12.50 -19.55
C ASP A 400 -16.97 -13.03 -18.14
N ILE A 401 -17.91 -12.42 -17.39
CA ILE A 401 -18.29 -12.86 -16.05
C ILE A 401 -18.85 -14.27 -16.08
N VAL A 402 -19.82 -14.53 -16.96
CA VAL A 402 -20.45 -15.85 -17.08
C VAL A 402 -19.39 -16.93 -17.39
N GLY A 403 -18.50 -16.66 -18.34
CA GLY A 403 -17.41 -17.56 -18.69
C GLY A 403 -16.46 -17.83 -17.52
N HIS A 404 -16.06 -16.80 -16.81
CA HIS A 404 -15.17 -16.92 -15.63
C HIS A 404 -15.84 -17.71 -14.51
N ILE A 405 -17.10 -17.43 -14.16
CA ILE A 405 -17.83 -18.15 -13.11
C ILE A 405 -17.99 -19.62 -13.47
N SER A 406 -18.33 -19.93 -14.73
CA SER A 406 -18.43 -21.32 -15.20
C SER A 406 -17.15 -22.12 -14.98
N ILE A 407 -15.99 -21.52 -15.26
CA ILE A 407 -14.69 -22.15 -15.02
C ILE A 407 -14.40 -22.26 -13.52
N MET A 408 -14.65 -21.19 -12.75
CA MET A 408 -14.45 -21.19 -11.30
C MET A 408 -15.25 -22.29 -10.60
N ASP A 409 -16.52 -22.46 -10.95
CA ASP A 409 -17.38 -23.50 -10.39
C ASP A 409 -16.81 -24.91 -10.68
N LYS A 410 -16.28 -25.14 -11.89
CA LYS A 410 -15.65 -26.42 -12.29
C LYS A 410 -14.37 -26.74 -11.50
N ILE A 411 -13.59 -25.74 -11.11
CA ILE A 411 -12.39 -25.93 -10.28
C ILE A 411 -12.67 -25.80 -8.78
N GLY A 412 -13.94 -25.57 -8.39
CA GLY A 412 -14.38 -25.51 -7.01
C GLY A 412 -14.07 -24.19 -6.28
N VAL A 413 -14.01 -23.07 -7.00
CA VAL A 413 -13.91 -21.73 -6.42
C VAL A 413 -15.31 -21.16 -6.21
N GLN A 414 -15.62 -20.73 -4.99
CA GLN A 414 -16.93 -20.16 -4.66
C GLN A 414 -16.99 -18.67 -5.07
N THR A 415 -17.77 -18.34 -6.09
CA THR A 415 -18.15 -16.95 -6.38
C THR A 415 -19.34 -16.55 -5.51
N SER A 416 -19.20 -15.47 -4.74
CA SER A 416 -20.23 -14.97 -3.79
C SER A 416 -21.01 -13.79 -4.33
N GLY A 417 -20.46 -13.07 -5.33
CA GLY A 417 -21.12 -11.92 -5.93
C GLY A 417 -20.34 -11.37 -7.12
N VAL A 418 -20.96 -10.47 -7.83
CA VAL A 418 -20.43 -9.81 -9.02
C VAL A 418 -20.54 -8.29 -8.88
N ILE A 419 -19.53 -7.55 -9.36
CA ILE A 419 -19.56 -6.09 -9.46
C ILE A 419 -19.29 -5.71 -10.91
N LEU A 420 -20.23 -4.97 -11.51
CA LEU A 420 -20.04 -4.28 -12.79
C LEU A 420 -19.41 -2.91 -12.52
N ASN A 421 -18.23 -2.66 -13.06
CA ASN A 421 -17.49 -1.41 -12.84
C ASN A 421 -17.45 -0.57 -14.11
N ARG A 422 -17.40 0.76 -13.95
CA ARG A 422 -17.40 1.74 -15.05
C ARG A 422 -18.64 1.62 -15.94
N VAL A 423 -19.79 1.38 -15.32
CA VAL A 423 -21.10 1.38 -15.99
C VAL A 423 -21.38 2.78 -16.58
N TYR A 424 -21.74 2.84 -17.84
CA TYR A 424 -22.04 4.08 -18.56
C TYR A 424 -23.50 4.19 -18.97
N ASP A 425 -24.27 3.09 -18.94
CA ASP A 425 -25.70 3.03 -19.25
C ASP A 425 -26.42 2.10 -18.27
N LYS A 426 -27.33 2.68 -17.48
CA LYS A 426 -28.08 1.94 -16.47
C LYS A 426 -29.14 0.98 -17.06
N SER A 427 -29.67 1.27 -18.23
CA SER A 427 -30.67 0.39 -18.86
C SER A 427 -30.02 -0.90 -19.36
N ILE A 428 -28.88 -0.77 -20.02
CA ILE A 428 -28.10 -1.91 -20.51
C ILE A 428 -27.52 -2.71 -19.33
N SER A 429 -27.01 -2.05 -18.29
CA SER A 429 -26.46 -2.76 -17.12
C SER A 429 -27.51 -3.59 -16.39
N LYS A 430 -28.76 -3.10 -16.31
CA LYS A 430 -29.85 -3.86 -15.71
C LYS A 430 -30.17 -5.15 -16.46
N VAL A 431 -30.15 -5.11 -17.80
CA VAL A 431 -30.32 -6.32 -18.65
C VAL A 431 -29.15 -7.26 -18.46
N ALA A 432 -27.92 -6.73 -18.45
CA ALA A 432 -26.70 -7.51 -18.22
C ALA A 432 -26.70 -8.18 -16.83
N SER A 433 -27.15 -7.47 -15.79
CA SER A 433 -27.27 -8.00 -14.42
C SER A 433 -28.29 -9.16 -14.34
N SER A 434 -29.42 -9.03 -15.04
CA SER A 434 -30.41 -10.12 -15.16
C SER A 434 -29.82 -11.32 -15.87
N TYR A 435 -29.16 -11.12 -17.00
CA TYR A 435 -28.47 -12.17 -17.75
C TYR A 435 -27.42 -12.92 -16.92
N ILE A 436 -26.55 -12.19 -16.20
CA ILE A 436 -25.54 -12.80 -15.32
C ILE A 436 -26.24 -13.67 -14.25
N THR A 437 -27.28 -13.14 -13.61
CA THR A 437 -27.99 -13.87 -12.55
C THR A 437 -28.68 -15.12 -13.09
N GLU A 438 -29.32 -15.04 -14.24
CA GLU A 438 -29.98 -16.19 -14.91
C GLU A 438 -28.99 -17.27 -15.29
N MET A 439 -27.85 -16.88 -15.89
CA MET A 439 -26.85 -17.83 -16.39
C MET A 439 -25.98 -18.47 -15.30
N THR A 440 -25.76 -17.79 -14.18
CA THR A 440 -24.80 -18.21 -13.15
C THR A 440 -25.42 -18.49 -11.78
N GLY A 441 -26.63 -18.05 -11.53
CA GLY A 441 -27.25 -18.06 -10.20
C GLY A 441 -26.58 -17.08 -9.21
N LYS A 442 -25.65 -16.20 -9.68
CA LYS A 442 -24.93 -15.25 -8.82
C LYS A 442 -25.50 -13.84 -8.97
N SER A 443 -25.65 -13.16 -7.85
CA SER A 443 -26.20 -11.79 -7.85
C SER A 443 -25.13 -10.75 -8.25
N VAL A 444 -25.53 -9.76 -9.04
CA VAL A 444 -24.79 -8.51 -9.21
C VAL A 444 -25.06 -7.66 -7.96
N ILE A 445 -24.04 -7.52 -7.12
CA ILE A 445 -24.13 -6.84 -5.82
C ILE A 445 -23.77 -5.35 -5.90
N GLY A 446 -23.33 -4.89 -7.07
CA GLY A 446 -23.00 -3.48 -7.30
C GLY A 446 -22.80 -3.15 -8.77
N GLU A 447 -23.29 -1.97 -9.13
CA GLU A 447 -23.10 -1.32 -10.43
C GLU A 447 -22.43 0.02 -10.21
N ILE A 448 -21.12 0.08 -10.45
CA ILE A 448 -20.31 1.27 -10.19
C ILE A 448 -20.22 2.09 -11.47
N PRO A 449 -20.61 3.38 -11.45
CA PRO A 449 -20.57 4.21 -12.64
C PRO A 449 -19.14 4.52 -13.07
N LYS A 450 -19.00 4.92 -14.34
CA LYS A 450 -17.73 5.46 -14.84
C LYS A 450 -17.49 6.84 -14.23
N ILE A 451 -16.50 6.94 -13.33
CA ILE A 451 -16.16 8.18 -12.65
C ILE A 451 -15.14 8.95 -13.50
N LYS A 452 -15.38 10.24 -13.66
CA LYS A 452 -14.36 11.16 -14.15
C LYS A 452 -13.50 11.54 -12.96
N MET A 453 -12.27 11.06 -12.91
CA MET A 453 -11.30 11.55 -11.94
C MET A 453 -10.78 12.90 -12.45
N ALA A 454 -10.96 13.95 -11.66
CA ALA A 454 -10.80 15.34 -12.08
C ALA A 454 -9.37 15.70 -12.53
N ASP A 455 -8.36 14.97 -12.09
CA ASP A 455 -6.95 15.35 -12.24
C ASP A 455 -6.06 14.43 -13.08
N ARG A 456 -6.65 13.58 -13.89
CA ARG A 456 -5.82 12.97 -14.96
C ARG A 456 -5.40 13.99 -16.01
N GLY A 457 -5.93 15.23 -15.98
CA GLY A 457 -5.63 16.28 -16.95
C GLY A 457 -5.68 15.78 -18.39
N ASN A 458 -4.99 16.47 -19.29
CA ASN A 458 -4.72 16.00 -20.67
C ASN A 458 -3.50 15.06 -20.73
N THR A 459 -2.86 14.79 -19.59
CA THR A 459 -1.72 13.88 -19.43
C THR A 459 -2.16 12.68 -18.58
N PRO A 460 -2.58 11.56 -19.19
CA PRO A 460 -3.10 10.40 -18.48
C PRO A 460 -2.06 9.64 -17.63
N GLU A 461 -0.82 10.10 -17.63
CA GLU A 461 0.34 9.42 -17.07
C GLU A 461 0.84 10.00 -15.75
N VAL A 462 0.29 11.11 -15.27
CA VAL A 462 0.58 11.62 -13.92
C VAL A 462 0.02 10.64 -12.92
N GLU A 463 0.83 10.16 -11.99
CA GLU A 463 0.37 9.28 -10.92
C GLU A 463 -0.77 9.98 -10.14
N ILE A 464 -1.79 9.20 -9.84
CA ILE A 464 -3.00 9.69 -9.15
C ILE A 464 -2.60 10.17 -7.76
N LYS A 465 -2.99 11.37 -7.40
CA LYS A 465 -2.87 11.86 -6.02
C LYS A 465 -3.59 10.89 -5.08
N LEU A 466 -2.88 10.38 -4.11
CA LEU A 466 -3.33 9.29 -3.24
C LEU A 466 -4.66 9.62 -2.55
N GLU A 467 -4.78 10.84 -2.01
CA GLU A 467 -5.99 11.28 -1.31
C GLU A 467 -7.21 11.37 -2.20
N GLU A 468 -7.06 11.95 -3.39
CA GLU A 468 -8.17 12.09 -4.34
C GLU A 468 -8.67 10.72 -4.79
N PHE A 469 -7.73 9.79 -5.02
CA PHE A 469 -8.09 8.41 -5.35
C PHE A 469 -8.87 7.75 -4.21
N CYS A 470 -8.37 7.86 -2.97
CA CYS A 470 -8.98 7.28 -1.78
C CYS A 470 -10.37 7.88 -1.49
N SER A 471 -10.50 9.22 -1.56
CA SER A 471 -11.76 9.92 -1.35
C SER A 471 -12.82 9.52 -2.38
N ASN A 472 -12.45 9.51 -3.67
CA ASN A 472 -13.34 9.09 -4.73
C ASN A 472 -13.75 7.62 -4.60
N ALA A 473 -12.81 6.73 -4.26
CA ALA A 473 -13.10 5.31 -4.06
C ALA A 473 -14.09 5.09 -2.92
N MET A 474 -13.85 5.74 -1.78
CA MET A 474 -14.71 5.61 -0.60
C MET A 474 -16.12 6.15 -0.86
N LYS A 475 -16.24 7.37 -1.40
CA LYS A 475 -17.53 7.97 -1.75
C LYS A 475 -18.32 7.09 -2.71
N THR A 476 -17.66 6.58 -3.75
CA THR A 476 -18.31 5.73 -4.75
C THR A 476 -18.81 4.42 -4.15
N VAL A 477 -18.01 3.78 -3.31
CA VAL A 477 -18.42 2.54 -2.64
C VAL A 477 -19.58 2.79 -1.68
N GLU A 478 -19.56 3.87 -0.91
CA GLU A 478 -20.68 4.26 -0.02
C GLU A 478 -22.01 4.44 -0.78
N GLU A 479 -21.95 4.96 -2.01
CA GLU A 479 -23.13 5.23 -2.83
C GLU A 479 -23.66 4.00 -3.59
N HIS A 480 -22.80 3.00 -3.88
CA HIS A 480 -23.12 1.92 -4.84
C HIS A 480 -22.94 0.50 -4.32
N LEU A 481 -22.40 0.29 -3.11
CA LEU A 481 -22.17 -1.02 -2.54
C LEU A 481 -22.65 -1.11 -1.08
N ASP A 482 -23.29 -2.22 -0.74
CA ASP A 482 -23.56 -2.57 0.66
C ASP A 482 -22.37 -3.34 1.25
N VAL A 483 -21.49 -2.64 1.99
CA VAL A 483 -20.32 -3.24 2.63
C VAL A 483 -20.68 -4.23 3.74
N GLU A 484 -21.87 -4.13 4.36
CA GLU A 484 -22.35 -5.11 5.33
C GLU A 484 -22.70 -6.44 4.66
N GLN A 485 -23.23 -6.39 3.45
CA GLN A 485 -23.41 -7.59 2.64
C GLN A 485 -22.07 -8.23 2.28
N ILE A 486 -21.05 -7.43 1.94
CA ILE A 486 -19.70 -7.90 1.66
C ILE A 486 -19.08 -8.59 2.89
N LEU A 487 -19.24 -8.02 4.10
CA LEU A 487 -18.79 -8.66 5.35
C LEU A 487 -19.43 -10.03 5.57
N LYS A 488 -20.73 -10.17 5.25
CA LYS A 488 -21.45 -11.45 5.38
C LYS A 488 -20.99 -12.51 4.38
N MET A 489 -20.43 -12.11 3.24
CA MET A 489 -19.90 -13.01 2.22
C MET A 489 -18.53 -13.61 2.63
N ALA A 490 -17.76 -12.91 3.48
CA ALA A 490 -16.46 -13.38 3.93
C ALA A 490 -16.58 -14.61 4.83
N LYS A 491 -15.63 -15.53 4.70
CA LYS A 491 -15.59 -16.80 5.45
C LYS A 491 -14.26 -17.01 6.13
N ILE A 492 -14.25 -17.82 7.19
CA ILE A 492 -13.01 -18.29 7.81
C ILE A 492 -12.31 -19.20 6.81
N PRO A 493 -11.06 -18.90 6.40
CA PRO A 493 -10.33 -19.69 5.43
C PRO A 493 -9.88 -21.03 6.04
N GLN A 494 -9.86 -22.06 5.20
CA GLN A 494 -9.33 -23.37 5.55
C GLN A 494 -8.38 -23.84 4.45
N PHE A 495 -7.09 -23.83 4.75
CA PHE A 495 -6.10 -24.29 3.79
C PHE A 495 -6.19 -25.80 3.58
N THR A 496 -6.49 -26.21 2.35
CA THR A 496 -6.66 -27.62 1.93
C THR A 496 -5.60 -28.05 0.91
N GLY A 497 -4.68 -27.15 0.58
CA GLY A 497 -3.63 -27.37 -0.42
C GLY A 497 -4.08 -27.03 -1.85
N TYR A 498 -3.10 -26.96 -2.73
CA TYR A 498 -3.28 -26.61 -4.13
C TYR A 498 -3.70 -27.82 -4.95
N LEU A 499 -4.56 -27.62 -5.95
CA LEU A 499 -4.87 -28.66 -6.92
C LEU A 499 -3.66 -28.93 -7.84
N PRO A 500 -3.39 -30.21 -8.17
CA PRO A 500 -2.42 -30.53 -9.21
C PRO A 500 -2.82 -29.92 -10.55
N TYR A 501 -1.83 -29.52 -11.37
CA TYR A 501 -2.04 -28.91 -12.67
C TYR A 501 -3.01 -29.72 -13.58
N ASP A 502 -2.84 -31.04 -13.65
CA ASP A 502 -3.73 -31.93 -14.46
C ASP A 502 -5.18 -31.87 -13.98
N SER A 503 -5.42 -31.70 -12.69
CA SER A 503 -6.77 -31.54 -12.13
C SER A 503 -7.41 -30.21 -12.52
N ILE A 504 -6.62 -29.15 -12.60
CA ILE A 504 -7.06 -27.85 -13.09
C ILE A 504 -7.44 -27.93 -14.56
N LEU A 505 -6.60 -28.53 -15.41
CA LEU A 505 -6.87 -28.71 -16.84
C LEU A 505 -8.14 -29.55 -17.11
N LYS A 506 -8.37 -30.59 -16.31
CA LYS A 506 -9.62 -31.39 -16.41
C LYS A 506 -10.86 -30.54 -16.13
N GLY A 507 -10.76 -29.53 -15.29
CA GLY A 507 -11.83 -28.56 -15.05
C GLY A 507 -12.18 -27.71 -16.28
N PHE A 508 -11.21 -27.41 -17.15
CA PHE A 508 -11.44 -26.66 -18.40
C PHE A 508 -12.10 -27.55 -19.50
N ASN A 509 -11.90 -28.86 -19.47
CA ASN A 509 -12.34 -29.79 -20.52
C ASN A 509 -13.72 -30.44 -20.23
N LYS A 510 -14.31 -30.17 -19.07
CA LYS A 510 -15.68 -30.62 -18.71
C LYS A 510 -16.67 -29.47 -18.91
#